data_3070a244a62a629b2c5c42a97fc3f3ef
#
_entry.id   3070a244a62a629b2c5c42a97fc3f3ef
#
_cell.length_a   1.000
_cell.length_b   1.000
_cell.length_c   1.000
_cell.angle_alpha   90.00
_cell.angle_beta   90.00
_cell.angle_gamma   90.00
#
_symmetry.space_group_name_H-M   'P 1'
#
loop_
_entity.id
_entity.type
_entity.pdbx_description
1 polymer ?
#
loop_
_entity_poly.entity_id
_entity_poly.type
_entity_poly.pdbx_seq_one_letter_code
_entity_poly.pdbx_strand_id
1 'polypeptide(L)'
;MSDKIYDYAGIGIGPFNLSLACMLAPIKELDGIFLDKGAKFNWHPGLLFDDARLQTPFMSDLVTLADPTSPFTFLNYIKEQGRLYSFYIRENFFLLRNEYNQYCQWAASKLSNLQYNTEVLNVEYDEVQSCYVIHATSTTNGTAKIYRTKKLILGTGPVPHVPLCCEALAGDAIHASKYLFEKSNLQARKSITVVGSGQSAAEIVLDLLQDIHHYDYELSWITRSPRYFPLEYTKLTLEMTSPEYVDYLYDLPAKKRETLNRDHVHLAKGINGDTINEIFDTLYAKRVVKEIKVNLLTNSALEKVIFNENSGQYEMEFLQREEEKRYAHNSEGLILSTGYAFHIPGYLDGITSRIRWNEQGQYDTHRYYTIDHQNKDVFVQNAEHHSHGFATPDLGMCCYRNAHIIRQLLGREYYPIETQIAFQEFAVSSVREIRKQVELA
;
A
#
# COMPACT_ATOMS: atom_id res chain seq x y z
N MET A 1 -17.82 16.52 -27.63
CA MET A 1 -16.67 15.96 -26.88
C MET A 1 -15.71 17.10 -26.66
N SER A 2 -15.13 17.25 -25.48
CA SER A 2 -14.21 18.37 -25.23
C SER A 2 -12.87 18.08 -25.93
N ASP A 3 -12.44 18.97 -26.81
CA ASP A 3 -11.11 18.91 -27.47
C ASP A 3 -9.98 19.33 -26.52
N LYS A 4 -10.27 19.43 -25.23
CA LYS A 4 -9.33 19.84 -24.20
C LYS A 4 -8.26 18.76 -23.99
N ILE A 5 -6.99 19.17 -24.08
CA ILE A 5 -5.84 18.35 -23.73
C ILE A 5 -5.31 18.85 -22.38
N TYR A 6 -5.34 17.99 -21.36
CA TYR A 6 -4.78 18.27 -20.04
C TYR A 6 -3.24 18.20 -20.09
N ASP A 7 -2.57 18.91 -19.22
CA ASP A 7 -1.12 18.77 -19.05
C ASP A 7 -0.76 17.44 -18.41
N TYR A 8 -1.61 16.97 -17.47
CA TYR A 8 -1.47 15.65 -16.85
C TYR A 8 -2.83 15.03 -16.54
N ALA A 9 -2.87 13.69 -16.47
CA ALA A 9 -3.98 12.93 -15.93
C ALA A 9 -3.47 11.87 -14.96
N GLY A 10 -4.00 11.87 -13.73
CA GLY A 10 -3.78 10.82 -12.73
C GLY A 10 -4.82 9.72 -12.84
N ILE A 11 -4.41 8.46 -12.81
CA ILE A 11 -5.31 7.30 -12.78
C ILE A 11 -5.22 6.62 -11.41
N GLY A 12 -6.33 6.56 -10.69
CA GLY A 12 -6.44 6.18 -9.30
C GLY A 12 -6.29 7.39 -8.35
N ILE A 13 -7.20 7.51 -7.38
CA ILE A 13 -7.18 8.56 -6.34
C ILE A 13 -6.96 7.88 -4.97
N GLY A 14 -5.82 7.20 -4.83
CA GLY A 14 -5.30 6.76 -3.54
C GLY A 14 -4.53 7.88 -2.82
N PRO A 15 -3.95 7.62 -1.63
CA PRO A 15 -3.22 8.63 -0.85
C PRO A 15 -2.14 9.35 -1.65
N PHE A 16 -1.38 8.64 -2.48
CA PHE A 16 -0.28 9.21 -3.26
C PHE A 16 -0.74 10.19 -4.34
N ASN A 17 -1.74 9.84 -5.15
CA ASN A 17 -2.29 10.75 -6.14
C ASN A 17 -3.13 11.86 -5.51
N LEU A 18 -3.80 11.62 -4.38
CA LEU A 18 -4.48 12.68 -3.63
C LEU A 18 -3.48 13.70 -3.06
N SER A 19 -2.35 13.24 -2.53
CA SER A 19 -1.24 14.12 -2.12
C SER A 19 -0.74 14.95 -3.30
N LEU A 20 -0.48 14.32 -4.44
CA LEU A 20 -0.07 15.03 -5.66
C LEU A 20 -1.10 16.09 -6.07
N ALA A 21 -2.39 15.77 -6.01
CA ALA A 21 -3.47 16.71 -6.32
C ALA A 21 -3.48 17.91 -5.36
N CYS A 22 -3.27 17.66 -4.05
CA CYS A 22 -3.15 18.74 -3.05
C CYS A 22 -1.93 19.62 -3.31
N MET A 23 -0.76 19.03 -3.62
CA MET A 23 0.46 19.75 -3.92
C MET A 23 0.38 20.53 -5.24
N LEU A 24 -0.38 20.04 -6.22
CA LEU A 24 -0.61 20.74 -7.50
C LEU A 24 -1.65 21.86 -7.40
N ALA A 25 -2.53 21.86 -6.39
CA ALA A 25 -3.60 22.86 -6.26
C ALA A 25 -3.16 24.33 -6.28
N PRO A 26 -2.03 24.75 -5.70
CA PRO A 26 -1.54 26.12 -5.78
C PRO A 26 -0.91 26.45 -7.14
N ILE A 27 -0.56 25.46 -7.97
CA ILE A 27 0.19 25.61 -9.22
C ILE A 27 -0.79 25.86 -10.37
N LYS A 28 -0.97 27.13 -10.75
CA LYS A 28 -1.96 27.54 -11.77
C LYS A 28 -1.47 27.37 -13.21
N GLU A 29 -0.20 27.06 -13.39
CA GLU A 29 0.44 26.87 -14.71
C GLU A 29 0.09 25.52 -15.35
N LEU A 30 -0.39 24.55 -14.54
CA LEU A 30 -0.74 23.20 -14.95
C LEU A 30 -2.23 22.96 -14.82
N ASP A 31 -2.81 22.41 -15.86
CA ASP A 31 -4.21 21.96 -15.86
C ASP A 31 -4.26 20.44 -15.95
N GLY A 32 -4.83 19.80 -14.94
CA GLY A 32 -4.85 18.35 -14.87
C GLY A 32 -6.08 17.79 -14.19
N ILE A 33 -6.25 16.48 -14.35
CA ILE A 33 -7.42 15.74 -13.86
C ILE A 33 -6.98 14.43 -13.20
N PHE A 34 -7.73 13.99 -12.21
CA PHE A 34 -7.55 12.67 -11.59
C PHE A 34 -8.83 11.84 -11.74
N LEU A 35 -8.69 10.58 -12.14
CA LEU A 35 -9.79 9.67 -12.44
C LEU A 35 -9.78 8.49 -11.46
N ASP A 36 -10.92 8.16 -10.87
CA ASP A 36 -11.06 6.98 -10.00
C ASP A 36 -12.41 6.29 -10.21
N LYS A 37 -12.42 4.97 -10.21
CA LYS A 37 -13.65 4.17 -10.33
C LYS A 37 -14.50 4.17 -9.07
N GLY A 38 -13.92 4.45 -7.91
CA GLY A 38 -14.62 4.56 -6.64
C GLY A 38 -15.59 5.74 -6.61
N ALA A 39 -16.61 5.66 -5.77
CA ALA A 39 -17.58 6.75 -5.59
C ALA A 39 -17.01 7.95 -4.80
N LYS A 40 -15.98 7.72 -4.00
CA LYS A 40 -15.26 8.71 -3.19
C LYS A 40 -13.94 8.13 -2.72
N PHE A 41 -13.07 8.96 -2.17
CA PHE A 41 -11.90 8.45 -1.46
C PHE A 41 -12.33 7.53 -0.32
N ASN A 42 -11.80 6.32 -0.30
CA ASN A 42 -12.03 5.36 0.79
C ASN A 42 -10.89 4.35 0.85
N TRP A 43 -10.02 4.50 1.83
CA TRP A 43 -8.77 3.73 1.92
C TRP A 43 -8.92 2.56 2.88
N HIS A 44 -8.76 1.33 2.36
CA HIS A 44 -8.88 0.07 3.10
C HIS A 44 -10.17 -0.07 3.93
N PRO A 45 -11.37 0.17 3.34
CA PRO A 45 -12.61 0.25 4.13
C PRO A 45 -12.96 -1.02 4.93
N GLY A 46 -12.52 -2.19 4.48
CA GLY A 46 -12.72 -3.45 5.21
C GLY A 46 -11.75 -3.69 6.37
N LEU A 47 -10.85 -2.72 6.68
CA LEU A 47 -9.84 -2.77 7.74
C LEU A 47 -9.82 -1.47 8.57
N LEU A 48 -10.89 -0.69 8.56
CA LEU A 48 -11.03 0.54 9.34
C LEU A 48 -11.59 0.23 10.74
N PHE A 49 -10.84 -0.53 11.54
CA PHE A 49 -11.17 -0.71 12.96
C PHE A 49 -11.15 0.62 13.71
N ASP A 50 -11.92 0.72 14.79
CA ASP A 50 -12.08 2.00 15.52
C ASP A 50 -10.77 2.48 16.16
N ASP A 51 -9.93 1.57 16.59
CA ASP A 51 -8.65 1.81 17.27
C ASP A 51 -7.41 1.59 16.38
N ALA A 52 -7.58 1.09 15.16
CA ALA A 52 -6.48 0.86 14.23
C ALA A 52 -5.74 2.17 13.90
N ARG A 53 -4.41 2.11 14.05
CA ARG A 53 -3.53 3.27 13.82
C ARG A 53 -2.72 3.13 12.54
N LEU A 54 -2.30 4.26 12.00
CA LEU A 54 -1.25 4.28 10.99
C LEU A 54 0.07 3.86 11.62
N GLN A 55 0.94 3.27 10.83
CA GLN A 55 2.31 2.94 11.22
C GLN A 55 3.29 4.09 10.97
N THR A 56 2.79 5.27 10.59
CA THR A 56 3.55 6.51 10.36
C THR A 56 2.94 7.65 11.15
N PRO A 57 3.76 8.63 11.60
CA PRO A 57 3.25 9.79 12.35
C PRO A 57 2.42 10.73 11.47
N PHE A 58 1.64 11.63 12.09
CA PHE A 58 0.73 12.54 11.41
C PHE A 58 1.40 13.47 10.37
N MET A 59 2.71 13.71 10.50
CA MET A 59 3.46 14.51 9.53
C MET A 59 3.63 13.81 8.18
N SER A 60 3.41 12.49 8.12
CA SER A 60 3.29 11.73 6.86
C SER A 60 1.90 11.90 6.24
N ASP A 61 1.35 13.11 6.33
CA ASP A 61 0.10 13.51 5.70
C ASP A 61 0.29 13.78 4.20
N LEU A 62 -0.70 14.41 3.57
CA LEU A 62 -0.70 14.61 2.11
C LEU A 62 0.33 15.67 1.63
N VAL A 63 0.82 16.60 2.49
CA VAL A 63 1.55 17.78 2.04
C VAL A 63 2.63 18.29 2.98
N THR A 64 2.54 17.99 4.28
CA THR A 64 3.35 18.69 5.32
C THR A 64 4.86 18.58 5.09
N LEU A 65 5.35 17.42 4.62
CA LEU A 65 6.77 17.22 4.36
C LEU A 65 7.30 17.95 3.11
N ALA A 66 6.42 18.53 2.28
CA ALA A 66 6.81 19.40 1.16
C ALA A 66 6.47 20.87 1.43
N ASP A 67 5.33 21.12 2.08
CA ASP A 67 4.86 22.47 2.42
C ASP A 67 4.05 22.44 3.73
N PRO A 68 4.69 22.70 4.89
CA PRO A 68 4.00 22.72 6.16
C PRO A 68 2.98 23.86 6.29
N THR A 69 2.98 24.84 5.38
CA THR A 69 2.04 25.96 5.35
C THR A 69 0.81 25.72 4.47
N SER A 70 0.78 24.60 3.78
CA SER A 70 -0.30 24.23 2.89
C SER A 70 -1.66 24.19 3.61
N PRO A 71 -2.76 24.66 2.97
CA PRO A 71 -4.10 24.55 3.54
C PRO A 71 -4.60 23.10 3.63
N PHE A 72 -3.89 22.15 3.04
CA PHE A 72 -4.22 20.72 3.06
C PHE A 72 -3.51 19.94 4.16
N THR A 73 -2.78 20.57 5.08
CA THR A 73 -2.10 19.87 6.20
C THR A 73 -3.11 19.19 7.12
N PHE A 74 -2.71 18.07 7.74
CA PHE A 74 -3.53 17.42 8.76
C PHE A 74 -3.83 18.35 9.95
N LEU A 75 -2.89 19.20 10.36
CA LEU A 75 -3.11 20.16 11.43
C LEU A 75 -4.20 21.19 11.07
N ASN A 76 -4.26 21.64 9.82
CA ASN A 76 -5.35 22.51 9.38
C ASN A 76 -6.70 21.78 9.40
N TYR A 77 -6.74 20.53 8.93
CA TYR A 77 -7.93 19.69 9.01
C TYR A 77 -8.48 19.58 10.44
N ILE A 78 -7.67 19.14 11.40
CA ILE A 78 -8.14 18.99 12.79
C ILE A 78 -8.49 20.33 13.44
N LYS A 79 -7.86 21.43 13.01
CA LYS A 79 -8.24 22.79 13.43
C LYS A 79 -9.63 23.15 12.94
N GLU A 80 -9.94 22.91 11.66
CA GLU A 80 -11.28 23.12 11.10
C GLU A 80 -12.35 22.23 11.77
N GLN A 81 -11.97 21.02 12.20
CA GLN A 81 -12.84 20.10 12.94
C GLN A 81 -13.01 20.47 14.43
N GLY A 82 -12.36 21.51 14.91
CA GLY A 82 -12.41 21.92 16.33
C GLY A 82 -11.70 20.97 17.30
N ARG A 83 -10.85 20.06 16.81
CA ARG A 83 -10.20 18.99 17.60
C ARG A 83 -8.72 19.21 17.89
N LEU A 84 -8.14 20.37 17.52
CA LEU A 84 -6.69 20.60 17.64
C LEU A 84 -6.19 20.45 19.07
N TYR A 85 -6.89 21.03 20.07
CA TYR A 85 -6.51 20.90 21.47
C TYR A 85 -6.64 19.46 22.01
N SER A 86 -7.69 18.76 21.62
CA SER A 86 -7.87 17.35 22.01
C SER A 86 -6.77 16.46 21.40
N PHE A 87 -6.35 16.75 20.17
CA PHE A 87 -5.23 16.06 19.52
C PHE A 87 -3.90 16.36 20.24
N TYR A 88 -3.68 17.61 20.63
CA TYR A 88 -2.51 18.00 21.43
C TYR A 88 -2.45 17.24 22.77
N ILE A 89 -3.56 17.21 23.53
CA ILE A 89 -3.64 16.50 24.82
C ILE A 89 -3.47 14.99 24.67
N ARG A 90 -3.87 14.41 23.52
CA ARG A 90 -3.71 12.98 23.25
C ARG A 90 -2.23 12.54 23.27
N GLU A 91 -1.28 13.42 22.99
CA GLU A 91 0.18 13.16 22.98
C GLU A 91 0.59 11.90 22.17
N ASN A 92 -0.17 11.57 21.13
CA ASN A 92 0.10 10.43 20.27
C ASN A 92 0.16 10.89 18.81
N PHE A 93 1.34 10.79 18.22
CA PHE A 93 1.59 11.26 16.85
C PHE A 93 1.04 10.32 15.76
N PHE A 94 0.65 9.09 16.11
CA PHE A 94 0.09 8.12 15.18
C PHE A 94 -1.41 8.31 15.07
N LEU A 95 -1.89 8.59 13.84
CA LEU A 95 -3.30 8.83 13.58
C LEU A 95 -4.11 7.53 13.67
N LEU A 96 -5.37 7.64 14.07
CA LEU A 96 -6.33 6.59 13.80
C LEU A 96 -6.53 6.47 12.28
N ARG A 97 -6.63 5.24 11.78
CA ARG A 97 -6.81 4.99 10.34
C ARG A 97 -8.13 5.60 9.83
N ASN A 98 -9.18 5.55 10.64
CA ASN A 98 -10.45 6.24 10.39
C ASN A 98 -10.28 7.75 10.26
N GLU A 99 -9.49 8.38 11.14
CA GLU A 99 -9.23 9.81 11.11
C GLU A 99 -8.44 10.23 9.87
N TYR A 100 -7.44 9.44 9.48
CA TYR A 100 -6.70 9.65 8.23
C TYR A 100 -7.61 9.53 7.01
N ASN A 101 -8.50 8.54 6.97
CA ASN A 101 -9.48 8.39 5.89
C ASN A 101 -10.43 9.60 5.80
N GLN A 102 -10.91 10.12 6.94
CA GLN A 102 -11.73 11.33 7.00
C GLN A 102 -10.95 12.57 6.54
N TYR A 103 -9.70 12.70 6.95
CA TYR A 103 -8.80 13.75 6.50
C TYR A 103 -8.61 13.74 4.98
N CYS A 104 -8.35 12.59 4.40
CA CYS A 104 -8.23 12.44 2.95
C CYS A 104 -9.54 12.77 2.22
N GLN A 105 -10.69 12.38 2.77
CA GLN A 105 -12.01 12.76 2.22
C GLN A 105 -12.26 14.28 2.30
N TRP A 106 -11.86 14.91 3.40
CA TRP A 106 -11.92 16.36 3.55
C TRP A 106 -11.01 17.07 2.53
N ALA A 107 -9.78 16.62 2.34
CA ALA A 107 -8.87 17.18 1.34
C ALA A 107 -9.44 17.02 -0.08
N ALA A 108 -9.93 15.81 -0.41
CA ALA A 108 -10.56 15.53 -1.69
C ALA A 108 -11.78 16.43 -1.97
N SER A 109 -12.57 16.75 -0.96
CA SER A 109 -13.77 17.61 -1.12
C SER A 109 -13.44 19.07 -1.49
N LYS A 110 -12.19 19.50 -1.26
CA LYS A 110 -11.72 20.86 -1.58
C LYS A 110 -11.11 20.98 -2.98
N LEU A 111 -10.97 19.85 -3.70
CA LEU A 111 -10.35 19.78 -5.02
C LEU A 111 -11.42 19.59 -6.11
N SER A 112 -11.38 20.41 -7.15
CA SER A 112 -12.37 20.39 -8.25
C SER A 112 -11.98 19.50 -9.43
N ASN A 113 -10.73 19.02 -9.47
CA ASN A 113 -10.17 18.25 -10.58
C ASN A 113 -10.14 16.73 -10.32
N LEU A 114 -10.85 16.25 -9.30
CA LEU A 114 -11.04 14.83 -9.00
C LEU A 114 -12.35 14.33 -9.62
N GLN A 115 -12.26 13.27 -10.43
CA GLN A 115 -13.41 12.65 -11.10
C GLN A 115 -13.58 11.23 -10.56
N TYR A 116 -14.42 11.09 -9.57
CA TYR A 116 -14.88 9.80 -9.04
C TYR A 116 -15.91 9.15 -9.97
N ASN A 117 -16.29 7.90 -9.71
CA ASN A 117 -17.19 7.11 -10.53
C ASN A 117 -16.75 7.08 -12.02
N THR A 118 -15.46 7.02 -12.27
CA THR A 118 -14.88 7.04 -13.62
C THR A 118 -13.83 5.94 -13.73
N GLU A 119 -14.21 4.84 -14.37
CA GLU A 119 -13.33 3.69 -14.60
C GLU A 119 -12.60 3.84 -15.92
N VAL A 120 -11.28 3.78 -15.90
CA VAL A 120 -10.44 3.77 -17.11
C VAL A 120 -10.42 2.36 -17.67
N LEU A 121 -10.77 2.23 -18.95
CA LEU A 121 -10.88 0.97 -19.66
C LEU A 121 -9.71 0.72 -20.63
N ASN A 122 -9.19 1.79 -21.25
CA ASN A 122 -8.10 1.72 -22.22
C ASN A 122 -7.36 3.04 -22.29
N VAL A 123 -6.06 2.99 -22.57
CA VAL A 123 -5.21 4.15 -22.83
C VAL A 123 -4.47 3.91 -24.14
N GLU A 124 -4.56 4.87 -25.05
CA GLU A 124 -3.89 4.85 -26.35
C GLU A 124 -3.04 6.12 -26.50
N TYR A 125 -2.15 6.14 -27.48
CA TYR A 125 -1.39 7.34 -27.80
C TYR A 125 -1.73 7.83 -29.22
N ASP A 126 -2.14 9.08 -29.30
CA ASP A 126 -2.40 9.76 -30.56
C ASP A 126 -1.12 10.44 -31.06
N GLU A 127 -0.49 9.85 -32.07
CA GLU A 127 0.77 10.37 -32.63
C GLU A 127 0.57 11.72 -33.33
N VAL A 128 -0.63 12.00 -33.84
CA VAL A 128 -0.94 13.28 -34.55
C VAL A 128 -1.04 14.44 -33.55
N GLN A 129 -1.76 14.20 -32.44
CA GLN A 129 -1.94 15.20 -31.38
C GLN A 129 -0.83 15.16 -30.33
N SER A 130 0.06 14.16 -30.39
CA SER A 130 1.14 13.92 -29.41
C SER A 130 0.61 13.88 -27.97
N CYS A 131 -0.47 13.13 -27.73
CA CYS A 131 -1.10 13.01 -26.44
C CYS A 131 -1.66 11.61 -26.18
N TYR A 132 -1.84 11.28 -24.91
CA TYR A 132 -2.54 10.07 -24.48
C TYR A 132 -4.06 10.30 -24.53
N VAL A 133 -4.76 9.29 -25.05
CA VAL A 133 -6.23 9.25 -25.11
C VAL A 133 -6.71 8.21 -24.11
N ILE A 134 -7.45 8.65 -23.10
CA ILE A 134 -7.97 7.81 -22.02
C ILE A 134 -9.44 7.53 -22.31
N HIS A 135 -9.76 6.27 -22.57
CA HIS A 135 -11.14 5.78 -22.69
C HIS A 135 -11.63 5.32 -21.33
N ALA A 136 -12.68 5.94 -20.85
CA ALA A 136 -13.26 5.67 -19.54
C ALA A 136 -14.78 5.51 -19.62
N THR A 137 -15.34 4.95 -18.56
CA THR A 137 -16.79 4.84 -18.39
C THR A 137 -17.23 5.32 -17.02
N SER A 138 -18.42 5.88 -16.94
CA SER A 138 -19.04 6.18 -15.65
C SER A 138 -19.52 4.88 -14.98
N THR A 139 -19.08 4.61 -13.76
CA THR A 139 -19.51 3.43 -12.99
C THR A 139 -20.96 3.51 -12.51
N THR A 140 -21.58 4.71 -12.58
CA THR A 140 -22.98 4.91 -12.14
C THR A 140 -24.00 4.68 -13.24
N ASN A 141 -23.68 4.99 -14.50
CA ASN A 141 -24.65 4.95 -15.60
C ASN A 141 -24.08 4.38 -16.91
N GLY A 142 -22.83 3.91 -16.92
CA GLY A 142 -22.21 3.33 -18.11
C GLY A 142 -21.86 4.33 -19.23
N THR A 143 -22.00 5.63 -19.00
CA THR A 143 -21.71 6.64 -20.04
C THR A 143 -20.21 6.66 -20.36
N ALA A 144 -19.88 6.49 -21.65
CA ALA A 144 -18.51 6.59 -22.13
C ALA A 144 -17.96 8.02 -22.03
N LYS A 145 -16.71 8.14 -21.62
CA LYS A 145 -15.97 9.40 -21.49
C LYS A 145 -14.62 9.27 -22.15
N ILE A 146 -14.15 10.32 -22.77
CA ILE A 146 -12.81 10.39 -23.37
C ILE A 146 -12.08 11.60 -22.79
N TYR A 147 -10.86 11.37 -22.30
CA TYR A 147 -9.96 12.41 -21.81
C TYR A 147 -8.67 12.37 -22.64
N ARG A 148 -8.07 13.53 -22.85
CA ARG A 148 -6.77 13.68 -23.52
C ARG A 148 -5.78 14.35 -22.62
N THR A 149 -4.55 13.86 -22.59
CA THR A 149 -3.52 14.40 -21.71
C THR A 149 -2.12 14.25 -22.30
N LYS A 150 -1.25 15.18 -21.97
CA LYS A 150 0.18 15.11 -22.39
C LYS A 150 0.95 14.09 -21.56
N LYS A 151 0.60 13.91 -20.28
CA LYS A 151 1.34 13.06 -19.34
C LYS A 151 0.38 12.21 -18.49
N LEU A 152 0.83 11.01 -18.10
CA LEU A 152 0.08 10.08 -17.26
C LEU A 152 0.76 9.91 -15.90
N ILE A 153 -0.04 9.76 -14.84
CA ILE A 153 0.44 9.46 -13.49
C ILE A 153 -0.36 8.27 -12.95
N LEU A 154 0.27 7.11 -12.90
CA LEU A 154 -0.36 5.84 -12.55
C LEU A 154 -0.30 5.62 -11.04
N GLY A 155 -1.43 5.76 -10.35
CA GLY A 155 -1.55 5.61 -8.90
C GLY A 155 -2.64 4.61 -8.50
N THR A 156 -2.79 3.51 -9.24
CA THR A 156 -3.84 2.50 -9.04
C THR A 156 -3.62 1.61 -7.82
N GLY A 157 -2.43 1.63 -7.25
CA GLY A 157 -2.09 0.83 -6.08
C GLY A 157 -2.03 -0.68 -6.33
N PRO A 158 -1.66 -1.46 -5.29
CA PRO A 158 -1.65 -2.92 -5.36
C PRO A 158 -3.07 -3.49 -5.19
N VAL A 159 -3.24 -4.73 -5.66
CA VAL A 159 -4.47 -5.51 -5.49
C VAL A 159 -4.31 -6.59 -4.41
N PRO A 160 -5.40 -7.09 -3.79
CA PRO A 160 -5.35 -8.23 -2.89
C PRO A 160 -4.61 -9.42 -3.51
N HIS A 161 -3.63 -9.96 -2.77
CA HIS A 161 -2.92 -11.16 -3.20
C HIS A 161 -3.64 -12.41 -2.72
N VAL A 162 -4.15 -13.21 -3.65
CA VAL A 162 -4.74 -14.52 -3.39
C VAL A 162 -3.70 -15.58 -3.77
N PRO A 163 -3.31 -16.50 -2.86
CA PRO A 163 -2.40 -17.59 -3.19
C PRO A 163 -2.98 -18.48 -4.28
N LEU A 164 -2.13 -19.03 -5.15
CA LEU A 164 -2.54 -19.88 -6.28
C LEU A 164 -3.47 -21.03 -5.86
N CYS A 165 -3.19 -21.67 -4.71
CA CYS A 165 -4.03 -22.73 -4.16
C CYS A 165 -5.43 -22.25 -3.71
N CYS A 166 -5.69 -20.93 -3.67
CA CYS A 166 -6.96 -20.34 -3.27
C CYS A 166 -7.73 -19.68 -4.43
N GLU A 167 -7.16 -19.61 -5.65
CA GLU A 167 -7.78 -18.88 -6.77
C GLU A 167 -9.10 -19.51 -7.27
N ALA A 168 -9.24 -20.81 -7.11
CA ALA A 168 -10.42 -21.56 -7.56
C ALA A 168 -11.39 -21.89 -6.43
N LEU A 169 -11.27 -21.22 -5.26
CA LEU A 169 -12.16 -21.51 -4.13
C LEU A 169 -13.61 -21.14 -4.44
N ALA A 170 -14.49 -22.14 -4.34
CA ALA A 170 -15.90 -21.91 -4.07
C ALA A 170 -16.09 -21.64 -2.56
N GLY A 171 -17.17 -20.94 -2.21
CA GLY A 171 -17.49 -20.62 -0.81
C GLY A 171 -17.10 -19.19 -0.41
N ASP A 172 -17.25 -18.88 0.88
CA ASP A 172 -17.18 -17.52 1.42
C ASP A 172 -15.78 -17.12 1.91
N ALA A 173 -14.70 -17.75 1.40
CA ALA A 173 -13.34 -17.35 1.76
C ALA A 173 -13.12 -15.90 1.33
N ILE A 174 -12.62 -15.09 2.27
CA ILE A 174 -12.44 -13.66 2.02
C ILE A 174 -10.97 -13.27 2.14
N HIS A 175 -10.59 -12.29 1.33
CA HIS A 175 -9.36 -11.55 1.60
C HIS A 175 -9.58 -10.56 2.74
N ALA A 176 -8.55 -10.32 3.57
CA ALA A 176 -8.59 -9.40 4.71
C ALA A 176 -9.20 -8.03 4.38
N SER A 177 -9.01 -7.54 3.16
CA SER A 177 -9.58 -6.27 2.69
C SER A 177 -11.12 -6.18 2.74
N LYS A 178 -11.80 -7.30 2.98
CA LYS A 178 -13.27 -7.37 3.11
C LYS A 178 -13.74 -7.70 4.53
N TYR A 179 -12.82 -7.86 5.47
CA TYR A 179 -13.13 -8.43 6.78
C TYR A 179 -14.28 -7.74 7.50
N LEU A 180 -14.25 -6.41 7.67
CA LEU A 180 -15.31 -5.70 8.41
C LEU A 180 -16.70 -5.80 7.77
N PHE A 181 -16.77 -6.02 6.45
CA PHE A 181 -18.05 -6.24 5.76
C PHE A 181 -18.63 -7.64 6.05
N GLU A 182 -17.76 -8.61 6.31
CA GLU A 182 -18.12 -10.01 6.49
C GLU A 182 -17.97 -10.48 7.97
N LYS A 183 -17.56 -9.58 8.89
CA LYS A 183 -17.30 -9.94 10.30
C LYS A 183 -18.44 -10.70 10.93
N SER A 184 -19.68 -10.23 10.78
CA SER A 184 -20.86 -10.87 11.40
C SER A 184 -21.11 -12.28 10.85
N ASN A 185 -20.89 -12.50 9.54
CA ASN A 185 -21.04 -13.81 8.91
C ASN A 185 -19.96 -14.78 9.41
N LEU A 186 -18.73 -14.30 9.57
CA LEU A 186 -17.62 -15.07 10.11
C LEU A 186 -17.84 -15.45 11.57
N GLN A 187 -18.29 -14.51 12.40
CA GLN A 187 -18.55 -14.74 13.83
C GLN A 187 -19.71 -15.70 14.10
N ALA A 188 -20.58 -15.93 13.13
CA ALA A 188 -21.62 -16.94 13.19
C ALA A 188 -21.11 -18.38 12.93
N ARG A 189 -19.86 -18.54 12.48
CA ARG A 189 -19.22 -19.84 12.23
C ARG A 189 -18.66 -20.43 13.53
N LYS A 190 -18.50 -21.76 13.58
CA LYS A 190 -17.93 -22.46 14.75
C LYS A 190 -16.41 -22.46 14.76
N SER A 191 -15.79 -22.20 13.62
CA SER A 191 -14.33 -22.13 13.49
C SER A 191 -13.94 -21.11 12.43
N ILE A 192 -12.90 -20.32 12.73
CA ILE A 192 -12.38 -19.26 11.84
C ILE A 192 -10.87 -19.42 11.77
N THR A 193 -10.35 -19.45 10.55
CA THR A 193 -8.91 -19.50 10.31
C THR A 193 -8.44 -18.22 9.60
N VAL A 194 -7.44 -17.55 10.18
CA VAL A 194 -6.74 -16.39 9.60
C VAL A 194 -5.38 -16.85 9.10
N VAL A 195 -5.12 -16.71 7.80
CA VAL A 195 -3.86 -17.09 7.16
C VAL A 195 -3.04 -15.85 6.83
N GLY A 196 -1.89 -15.69 7.49
CA GLY A 196 -0.98 -14.55 7.29
C GLY A 196 -0.32 -14.07 8.57
N SER A 197 0.70 -13.19 8.46
CA SER A 197 1.48 -12.70 9.62
C SER A 197 1.75 -11.20 9.60
N GLY A 198 1.06 -10.43 8.77
CA GLY A 198 1.21 -8.98 8.74
C GLY A 198 0.23 -8.26 9.67
N GLN A 199 0.29 -6.92 9.69
CA GLN A 199 -0.57 -6.06 10.52
C GLN A 199 -2.06 -6.38 10.36
N SER A 200 -2.56 -6.56 9.13
CA SER A 200 -3.97 -6.88 8.90
C SER A 200 -4.41 -8.21 9.52
N ALA A 201 -3.54 -9.23 9.52
CA ALA A 201 -3.82 -10.50 10.19
C ALA A 201 -3.91 -10.30 11.71
N ALA A 202 -2.97 -9.56 12.30
CA ALA A 202 -2.92 -9.29 13.73
C ALA A 202 -4.15 -8.49 14.21
N GLU A 203 -4.55 -7.45 13.48
CA GLU A 203 -5.74 -6.65 13.80
C GLU A 203 -7.02 -7.48 13.73
N ILE A 204 -7.18 -8.33 12.71
CA ILE A 204 -8.32 -9.23 12.58
C ILE A 204 -8.34 -10.26 13.73
N VAL A 205 -7.19 -10.84 14.07
CA VAL A 205 -7.08 -11.79 15.18
C VAL A 205 -7.43 -11.13 16.51
N LEU A 206 -6.92 -9.92 16.75
CA LEU A 206 -7.23 -9.16 17.96
C LEU A 206 -8.72 -8.86 18.09
N ASP A 207 -9.34 -8.38 17.02
CA ASP A 207 -10.77 -8.07 16.96
C ASP A 207 -11.64 -9.33 17.20
N LEU A 208 -11.28 -10.47 16.60
CA LEU A 208 -11.95 -11.75 16.88
C LEU A 208 -11.72 -12.22 18.32
N LEU A 209 -10.51 -12.06 18.87
CA LEU A 209 -10.21 -12.41 20.27
C LEU A 209 -11.04 -11.59 21.26
N GLN A 210 -11.26 -10.31 21.00
CA GLN A 210 -12.08 -9.46 21.87
C GLN A 210 -13.50 -10.02 22.02
N ASP A 211 -14.05 -10.59 20.96
CA ASP A 211 -15.41 -11.10 20.89
C ASP A 211 -15.56 -12.61 21.19
N ILE A 212 -14.46 -13.35 21.40
CA ILE A 212 -14.44 -14.83 21.43
C ILE A 212 -15.38 -15.47 22.45
N HIS A 213 -15.65 -14.81 23.60
CA HIS A 213 -16.58 -15.30 24.61
C HIS A 213 -18.05 -15.10 24.24
N HIS A 214 -18.35 -14.20 23.31
CA HIS A 214 -19.72 -13.91 22.88
C HIS A 214 -20.21 -14.89 21.82
N TYR A 215 -19.29 -15.37 20.96
CA TYR A 215 -19.62 -16.17 19.78
C TYR A 215 -19.17 -17.63 19.85
N ASP A 216 -18.31 -17.98 20.80
CA ASP A 216 -17.85 -19.37 21.11
C ASP A 216 -17.26 -20.15 19.91
N TYR A 217 -16.56 -19.44 19.02
CA TYR A 217 -15.83 -20.06 17.89
C TYR A 217 -14.41 -20.50 18.28
N GLU A 218 -13.88 -21.48 17.56
CA GLU A 218 -12.46 -21.78 17.54
C GLU A 218 -11.74 -20.82 16.58
N LEU A 219 -10.64 -20.18 17.03
CA LEU A 219 -9.85 -19.25 16.24
C LEU A 219 -8.46 -19.83 15.97
N SER A 220 -8.09 -19.95 14.70
CA SER A 220 -6.75 -20.37 14.29
C SER A 220 -6.04 -19.25 13.54
N TRP A 221 -4.83 -18.90 13.97
CA TRP A 221 -3.96 -17.96 13.29
C TRP A 221 -2.73 -18.69 12.77
N ILE A 222 -2.66 -18.89 11.46
CA ILE A 222 -1.67 -19.74 10.81
C ILE A 222 -0.82 -18.90 9.82
N THR A 223 0.50 -19.05 9.93
CA THR A 223 1.42 -18.32 9.04
C THR A 223 2.60 -19.16 8.60
N ARG A 224 3.02 -18.95 7.36
CA ARG A 224 4.29 -19.49 6.81
C ARG A 224 5.55 -18.83 7.37
N SER A 225 5.40 -17.69 8.04
CA SER A 225 6.49 -16.99 8.72
C SER A 225 6.97 -17.80 9.92
N PRO A 226 8.29 -17.84 10.21
CA PRO A 226 8.82 -18.59 11.37
C PRO A 226 8.38 -18.00 12.72
N ARG A 227 7.88 -16.78 12.73
CA ARG A 227 7.32 -16.10 13.91
C ARG A 227 6.47 -14.90 13.49
N TYR A 228 5.77 -14.30 14.45
CA TYR A 228 5.08 -13.02 14.29
C TYR A 228 6.09 -11.90 14.49
N PHE A 229 6.64 -11.37 13.37
CA PHE A 229 7.68 -10.35 13.42
C PHE A 229 7.09 -8.99 13.76
N PRO A 230 7.69 -8.27 14.74
CA PRO A 230 7.37 -6.87 14.93
C PRO A 230 7.88 -6.03 13.75
N LEU A 231 7.21 -4.91 13.49
CA LEU A 231 7.73 -3.87 12.62
C LEU A 231 8.98 -3.27 13.27
N GLU A 232 10.06 -3.19 12.52
CA GLU A 232 11.28 -2.52 12.98
C GLU A 232 11.08 -1.01 12.87
N TYR A 233 11.04 -0.32 14.01
CA TYR A 233 10.68 1.10 14.09
C TYR A 233 11.66 1.90 14.96
N THR A 234 12.95 1.60 14.86
CA THR A 234 13.99 2.40 15.52
C THR A 234 14.41 3.57 14.63
N LYS A 235 14.88 4.66 15.24
CA LYS A 235 15.18 5.91 14.51
C LYS A 235 16.24 5.73 13.43
N LEU A 236 17.28 4.93 13.70
CA LEU A 236 18.31 4.65 12.69
C LEU A 236 17.79 3.76 11.55
N THR A 237 16.87 2.83 11.84
CA THR A 237 16.23 2.05 10.79
C THR A 237 15.31 2.92 9.93
N LEU A 238 14.62 3.90 10.53
CA LEU A 238 13.77 4.84 9.79
C LEU A 238 14.55 5.72 8.80
N GLU A 239 15.87 5.96 9.01
CA GLU A 239 16.70 6.64 8.02
C GLU A 239 16.81 5.88 6.69
N MET A 240 16.47 4.58 6.66
CA MET A 240 16.36 3.83 5.41
C MET A 240 15.12 4.23 4.57
N THR A 241 14.23 5.08 5.10
CA THR A 241 13.18 5.78 4.34
C THR A 241 13.63 7.21 4.00
N SER A 242 14.80 7.35 3.40
CA SER A 242 15.43 8.61 3.02
C SER A 242 15.79 8.66 1.54
N PRO A 243 15.96 9.87 0.96
CA PRO A 243 16.50 10.05 -0.38
C PRO A 243 17.80 9.29 -0.61
N GLU A 244 18.73 9.36 0.36
CA GLU A 244 20.04 8.74 0.28
C GLU A 244 19.96 7.21 0.20
N TYR A 245 19.04 6.61 0.97
CA TYR A 245 18.85 5.16 0.89
C TYR A 245 18.21 4.75 -0.44
N VAL A 246 17.27 5.54 -0.95
CA VAL A 246 16.67 5.31 -2.28
C VAL A 246 17.73 5.40 -3.36
N ASP A 247 18.63 6.40 -3.34
CA ASP A 247 19.74 6.53 -4.27
C ASP A 247 20.68 5.31 -4.19
N TYR A 248 21.11 4.97 -2.97
CA TYR A 248 21.95 3.80 -2.73
C TYR A 248 21.34 2.51 -3.30
N LEU A 249 20.07 2.24 -2.97
CA LEU A 249 19.41 1.02 -3.43
C LEU A 249 19.25 1.00 -4.95
N TYR A 250 18.84 2.14 -5.54
CA TYR A 250 18.62 2.29 -6.97
C TYR A 250 19.88 2.00 -7.79
N ASP A 251 21.04 2.44 -7.32
CA ASP A 251 22.34 2.26 -7.98
C ASP A 251 22.89 0.83 -7.87
N LEU A 252 22.31 0.00 -7.00
CA LEU A 252 22.73 -1.39 -6.89
C LEU A 252 22.26 -2.23 -8.10
N PRO A 253 23.00 -3.29 -8.47
CA PRO A 253 22.57 -4.26 -9.45
C PRO A 253 21.22 -4.90 -9.07
N ALA A 254 20.34 -5.15 -10.05
CA ALA A 254 18.98 -5.68 -9.85
C ALA A 254 18.91 -6.89 -8.91
N LYS A 255 19.82 -7.87 -9.08
CA LYS A 255 19.91 -9.05 -8.20
C LYS A 255 20.21 -8.71 -6.73
N LYS A 256 21.00 -7.66 -6.49
CA LYS A 256 21.28 -7.18 -5.12
C LYS A 256 20.05 -6.50 -4.53
N ARG A 257 19.35 -5.66 -5.30
CA ARG A 257 18.09 -5.04 -4.89
C ARG A 257 17.04 -6.09 -4.51
N GLU A 258 16.87 -7.12 -5.34
CA GLU A 258 15.94 -8.23 -5.06
C GLU A 258 16.26 -8.92 -3.73
N THR A 259 17.56 -9.23 -3.49
CA THR A 259 18.01 -9.84 -2.23
C THR A 259 17.69 -8.93 -1.03
N LEU A 260 18.08 -7.66 -1.10
CA LEU A 260 17.83 -6.69 -0.02
C LEU A 260 16.33 -6.47 0.23
N ASN A 261 15.50 -6.33 -0.81
CA ASN A 261 14.07 -6.19 -0.67
C ASN A 261 13.41 -7.40 0.02
N ARG A 262 13.92 -8.61 -0.23
CA ARG A 262 13.48 -9.82 0.47
C ARG A 262 13.94 -9.85 1.93
N ASP A 263 15.20 -9.52 2.18
CA ASP A 263 15.80 -9.58 3.52
C ASP A 263 15.23 -8.47 4.44
N HIS A 264 14.85 -7.31 3.85
CA HIS A 264 14.27 -6.17 4.55
C HIS A 264 12.74 -6.22 4.66
N VAL A 265 12.10 -7.33 4.29
CA VAL A 265 10.63 -7.42 4.30
C VAL A 265 10.00 -7.07 5.66
N HIS A 266 10.69 -7.37 6.76
CA HIS A 266 10.20 -7.10 8.12
C HIS A 266 10.31 -5.64 8.53
N LEU A 267 11.10 -4.85 7.83
CA LEU A 267 11.17 -3.39 8.03
C LEU A 267 9.91 -2.67 7.56
N ALA A 268 9.17 -3.27 6.63
CA ALA A 268 7.98 -2.65 6.02
C ALA A 268 6.68 -3.45 6.23
N LYS A 269 6.76 -4.73 6.61
CA LYS A 269 5.62 -5.64 6.69
C LYS A 269 5.49 -6.34 8.05
N GLY A 270 6.11 -5.82 9.09
CA GLY A 270 5.96 -6.29 10.47
C GLY A 270 4.62 -5.87 11.09
N ILE A 271 4.34 -6.43 12.25
CA ILE A 271 3.19 -6.06 13.09
C ILE A 271 3.65 -4.97 14.07
N ASN A 272 2.82 -3.98 14.33
CA ASN A 272 3.09 -3.01 15.39
C ASN A 272 3.31 -3.75 16.73
N GLY A 273 4.39 -3.40 17.45
CA GLY A 273 4.76 -4.07 18.71
C GLY A 273 3.66 -4.00 19.76
N ASP A 274 2.95 -2.86 19.86
CA ASP A 274 1.83 -2.71 20.79
C ASP A 274 0.70 -3.68 20.44
N THR A 275 0.40 -3.89 19.15
CA THR A 275 -0.63 -4.85 18.70
C THR A 275 -0.25 -6.30 19.08
N ILE A 276 1.03 -6.68 18.95
CA ILE A 276 1.49 -8.02 19.37
C ILE A 276 1.30 -8.21 20.88
N ASN A 277 1.70 -7.20 21.67
CA ASN A 277 1.56 -7.22 23.12
C ASN A 277 0.08 -7.31 23.52
N GLU A 278 -0.79 -6.51 22.90
CA GLU A 278 -2.23 -6.51 23.16
C GLU A 278 -2.88 -7.86 22.83
N ILE A 279 -2.47 -8.52 21.74
CA ILE A 279 -2.93 -9.87 21.40
C ILE A 279 -2.57 -10.84 22.53
N PHE A 280 -1.33 -10.81 23.02
CA PHE A 280 -0.89 -11.69 24.12
C PHE A 280 -1.67 -11.43 25.40
N ASP A 281 -1.80 -10.15 25.79
CA ASP A 281 -2.52 -9.76 27.00
C ASP A 281 -4.02 -10.14 26.91
N THR A 282 -4.62 -9.98 25.72
CA THR A 282 -6.01 -10.40 25.46
C THR A 282 -6.18 -11.91 25.58
N LEU A 283 -5.27 -12.69 24.98
CA LEU A 283 -5.26 -14.16 25.12
C LEU A 283 -5.18 -14.57 26.58
N TYR A 284 -4.26 -13.96 27.34
CA TYR A 284 -4.10 -14.23 28.77
C TYR A 284 -5.39 -13.91 29.53
N ALA A 285 -5.92 -12.71 29.38
CA ALA A 285 -7.12 -12.24 30.07
C ALA A 285 -8.35 -13.11 29.75
N LYS A 286 -8.55 -13.46 28.47
CA LYS A 286 -9.68 -14.30 28.05
C LYS A 286 -9.59 -15.70 28.67
N ARG A 287 -8.38 -16.31 28.71
CA ARG A 287 -8.18 -17.64 29.34
C ARG A 287 -8.42 -17.65 30.85
N VAL A 288 -8.12 -16.53 31.53
CA VAL A 288 -8.42 -16.42 33.00
C VAL A 288 -9.93 -16.45 33.27
N VAL A 289 -10.73 -15.86 32.37
CA VAL A 289 -12.20 -15.81 32.56
C VAL A 289 -12.87 -17.13 32.19
N LYS A 290 -12.51 -17.71 31.04
CA LYS A 290 -13.07 -18.98 30.51
C LYS A 290 -12.06 -19.56 29.52
N GLU A 291 -11.99 -20.89 29.46
CA GLU A 291 -11.19 -21.57 28.44
C GLU A 291 -11.61 -21.13 27.04
N ILE A 292 -10.62 -20.83 26.19
CA ILE A 292 -10.81 -20.44 24.79
C ILE A 292 -10.07 -21.41 23.88
N LYS A 293 -10.62 -21.67 22.70
CA LYS A 293 -10.00 -22.51 21.66
C LYS A 293 -9.28 -21.61 20.67
N VAL A 294 -7.99 -21.42 20.89
CA VAL A 294 -7.15 -20.59 20.01
C VAL A 294 -5.86 -21.33 19.65
N ASN A 295 -5.57 -21.43 18.37
CA ASN A 295 -4.37 -22.06 17.82
C ASN A 295 -3.51 -21.02 17.12
N LEU A 296 -2.27 -20.87 17.54
CA LEU A 296 -1.27 -20.00 16.91
C LEU A 296 -0.18 -20.89 16.30
N LEU A 297 -0.11 -20.96 14.96
CA LEU A 297 0.78 -21.86 14.23
C LEU A 297 1.69 -21.07 13.29
N THR A 298 2.98 -21.12 13.54
CA THR A 298 4.03 -20.53 12.70
C THR A 298 4.67 -21.58 11.78
N ASN A 299 5.56 -21.16 10.88
CA ASN A 299 6.27 -22.02 9.92
C ASN A 299 5.34 -22.90 9.04
N SER A 300 4.06 -22.57 8.96
CA SER A 300 3.01 -23.38 8.36
C SER A 300 2.51 -22.73 7.07
N ALA A 301 2.98 -23.24 5.93
CA ALA A 301 2.58 -22.75 4.62
C ALA A 301 1.33 -23.45 4.12
N LEU A 302 0.32 -22.71 3.73
CA LEU A 302 -0.87 -23.25 3.06
C LEU A 302 -0.47 -23.73 1.66
N GLU A 303 -0.61 -25.04 1.41
CA GLU A 303 -0.27 -25.67 0.12
C GLU A 303 -1.52 -26.02 -0.71
N LYS A 304 -2.60 -26.38 -0.03
CA LYS A 304 -3.85 -26.75 -0.69
C LYS A 304 -5.04 -26.33 0.16
N VAL A 305 -6.13 -25.95 -0.52
CA VAL A 305 -7.42 -25.71 0.13
C VAL A 305 -8.55 -26.07 -0.86
N ILE A 306 -9.58 -26.70 -0.33
CA ILE A 306 -10.85 -26.95 -1.01
C ILE A 306 -12.00 -26.57 -0.09
N PHE A 307 -13.11 -26.14 -0.66
CA PHE A 307 -14.35 -25.98 0.09
C PHE A 307 -15.23 -27.23 -0.11
N ASN A 308 -15.56 -27.90 0.98
CA ASN A 308 -16.42 -29.07 0.96
C ASN A 308 -17.87 -28.63 1.24
N GLU A 309 -18.69 -28.61 0.19
CA GLU A 309 -20.10 -28.17 0.27
C GLU A 309 -20.95 -29.04 1.24
N ASN A 310 -20.62 -30.34 1.39
CA ASN A 310 -21.38 -31.23 2.27
C ASN A 310 -21.17 -30.94 3.75
N SER A 311 -19.95 -30.55 4.13
CA SER A 311 -19.61 -30.20 5.52
C SER A 311 -19.70 -28.70 5.78
N GLY A 312 -19.72 -27.85 4.74
CA GLY A 312 -19.62 -26.41 4.85
C GLY A 312 -18.25 -25.93 5.36
N GLN A 313 -17.19 -26.70 5.16
CA GLN A 313 -15.86 -26.41 5.70
C GLN A 313 -14.81 -26.27 4.61
N TYR A 314 -13.80 -25.43 4.88
CA TYR A 314 -12.55 -25.41 4.17
C TYR A 314 -11.65 -26.51 4.70
N GLU A 315 -11.28 -27.44 3.82
CA GLU A 315 -10.30 -28.49 4.09
C GLU A 315 -8.96 -28.00 3.56
N MET A 316 -8.01 -27.81 4.46
CA MET A 316 -6.71 -27.18 4.19
C MET A 316 -5.58 -28.15 4.50
N GLU A 317 -4.55 -28.15 3.65
CA GLU A 317 -3.28 -28.82 3.88
C GLU A 317 -2.19 -27.80 4.08
N PHE A 318 -1.47 -27.90 5.18
CA PHE A 318 -0.33 -27.05 5.51
C PHE A 318 0.96 -27.86 5.55
N LEU A 319 2.06 -27.24 5.12
CA LEU A 319 3.42 -27.72 5.33
C LEU A 319 4.08 -26.94 6.48
N GLN A 320 4.35 -27.62 7.58
CA GLN A 320 5.24 -27.09 8.62
C GLN A 320 6.67 -27.22 8.12
N ARG A 321 7.32 -26.08 7.83
CA ARG A 321 8.56 -26.01 7.03
C ARG A 321 9.82 -26.49 7.76
N GLU A 322 9.87 -26.30 9.09
CA GLU A 322 11.05 -26.72 9.88
C GLU A 322 11.01 -28.23 10.20
N GLU A 323 9.81 -28.78 10.42
CA GLU A 323 9.63 -30.21 10.64
C GLU A 323 9.46 -31.02 9.35
N GLU A 324 9.26 -30.32 8.20
CA GLU A 324 8.93 -30.94 6.90
C GLU A 324 7.70 -31.84 6.93
N LYS A 325 6.74 -31.52 7.83
CA LYS A 325 5.51 -32.31 8.03
C LYS A 325 4.31 -31.62 7.41
N ARG A 326 3.48 -32.41 6.72
CA ARG A 326 2.15 -31.98 6.27
C ARG A 326 1.11 -32.32 7.31
N TYR A 327 0.15 -31.43 7.50
CA TYR A 327 -0.98 -31.66 8.35
C TYR A 327 -2.26 -31.07 7.76
N ALA A 328 -3.40 -31.69 8.09
CA ALA A 328 -4.72 -31.20 7.71
C ALA A 328 -5.26 -30.24 8.77
N HIS A 329 -6.01 -29.25 8.33
CA HIS A 329 -6.74 -28.33 9.18
C HIS A 329 -8.07 -27.96 8.51
N ASN A 330 -9.18 -28.00 9.27
CA ASN A 330 -10.50 -27.69 8.76
C ASN A 330 -11.08 -26.49 9.49
N SER A 331 -11.83 -25.65 8.76
CA SER A 331 -12.48 -24.46 9.32
C SER A 331 -13.72 -24.07 8.53
N GLU A 332 -14.75 -23.56 9.21
CA GLU A 332 -15.96 -23.05 8.57
C GLU A 332 -15.78 -21.64 7.97
N GLY A 333 -14.84 -20.84 8.49
CA GLY A 333 -14.49 -19.52 7.98
C GLY A 333 -13.02 -19.45 7.60
N LEU A 334 -12.69 -18.84 6.46
CA LEU A 334 -11.31 -18.65 6.01
C LEU A 334 -11.06 -17.20 5.62
N ILE A 335 -10.05 -16.59 6.25
CA ILE A 335 -9.62 -15.23 5.99
C ILE A 335 -8.18 -15.24 5.46
N LEU A 336 -8.00 -14.76 4.24
CA LEU A 336 -6.69 -14.65 3.59
C LEU A 336 -6.07 -13.28 3.88
N SER A 337 -5.24 -13.19 4.90
CA SER A 337 -4.44 -12.00 5.22
C SER A 337 -3.07 -12.09 4.55
N THR A 338 -3.07 -12.38 3.27
CA THR A 338 -1.89 -12.72 2.46
C THR A 338 -1.24 -11.52 1.80
N GLY A 339 -1.72 -10.32 2.14
CA GLY A 339 -1.18 -9.04 1.69
C GLY A 339 -1.65 -8.63 0.30
N TYR A 340 -0.86 -7.79 -0.35
CA TYR A 340 -1.17 -7.20 -1.63
C TYR A 340 -0.02 -7.43 -2.60
N ALA A 341 -0.35 -7.52 -3.89
CA ALA A 341 0.60 -7.62 -4.99
C ALA A 341 0.36 -6.49 -6.00
N PHE A 342 1.43 -5.99 -6.60
CA PHE A 342 1.31 -5.09 -7.73
C PHE A 342 0.86 -5.89 -8.96
N HIS A 343 -0.12 -5.34 -9.67
CA HIS A 343 -0.60 -5.89 -10.93
C HIS A 343 -0.57 -4.80 -12.01
N ILE A 344 -0.03 -5.15 -13.18
CA ILE A 344 -0.01 -4.23 -14.32
C ILE A 344 -1.43 -4.13 -14.86
N PRO A 345 -2.02 -2.92 -14.90
CA PRO A 345 -3.39 -2.77 -15.37
C PRO A 345 -3.52 -3.04 -16.87
N GLY A 346 -4.50 -3.86 -17.29
CA GLY A 346 -4.75 -4.18 -18.69
C GLY A 346 -5.13 -2.98 -19.56
N TYR A 347 -5.63 -1.89 -18.96
CA TYR A 347 -5.93 -0.67 -19.73
C TYR A 347 -4.67 0.01 -20.32
N LEU A 348 -3.47 -0.43 -19.96
CA LEU A 348 -2.20 0.06 -20.51
C LEU A 348 -1.77 -0.69 -21.78
N ASP A 349 -2.49 -1.71 -22.20
CA ASP A 349 -2.13 -2.56 -23.36
C ASP A 349 -1.91 -1.72 -24.63
N GLY A 350 -2.72 -0.68 -24.85
CA GLY A 350 -2.60 0.24 -25.99
C GLY A 350 -1.34 1.11 -26.01
N ILE A 351 -0.60 1.20 -24.89
CA ILE A 351 0.65 1.97 -24.78
C ILE A 351 1.85 1.14 -24.33
N THR A 352 1.73 -0.20 -24.31
CA THR A 352 2.80 -1.11 -23.85
C THR A 352 4.14 -0.87 -24.56
N SER A 353 4.11 -0.54 -25.86
CA SER A 353 5.32 -0.21 -26.64
C SER A 353 6.01 1.09 -26.24
N ARG A 354 5.34 1.96 -25.50
CA ARG A 354 5.91 3.22 -24.99
C ARG A 354 6.50 3.10 -23.59
N ILE A 355 6.20 1.97 -22.89
CA ILE A 355 6.65 1.68 -21.53
C ILE A 355 7.93 0.83 -21.59
N ARG A 356 8.87 1.14 -20.70
CA ARG A 356 10.08 0.34 -20.50
C ARG A 356 9.80 -0.80 -19.54
N TRP A 357 10.27 -1.96 -19.93
CA TRP A 357 10.11 -3.21 -19.17
C TRP A 357 11.47 -3.78 -18.80
N ASN A 358 11.61 -4.28 -17.58
CA ASN A 358 12.77 -5.05 -17.18
C ASN A 358 12.63 -6.52 -17.63
N GLU A 359 13.67 -7.34 -17.41
CA GLU A 359 13.70 -8.76 -17.79
C GLU A 359 12.61 -9.61 -17.09
N GLN A 360 12.08 -9.14 -15.96
CA GLN A 360 11.01 -9.81 -15.22
C GLN A 360 9.60 -9.34 -15.61
N GLY A 361 9.46 -8.52 -16.65
CA GLY A 361 8.19 -7.96 -17.08
C GLY A 361 7.59 -6.90 -16.14
N GLN A 362 8.41 -6.30 -15.27
CA GLN A 362 8.02 -5.19 -14.41
C GLN A 362 8.40 -3.86 -15.08
N TYR A 363 7.84 -2.74 -14.62
CA TYR A 363 8.26 -1.42 -15.08
C TYR A 363 9.75 -1.19 -14.83
N ASP A 364 10.53 -0.90 -15.87
CA ASP A 364 11.90 -0.40 -15.69
C ASP A 364 11.82 1.07 -15.28
N THR A 365 11.60 1.31 -14.00
CA THR A 365 11.33 2.63 -13.45
C THR A 365 12.61 3.44 -13.33
N HIS A 366 12.60 4.64 -13.93
CA HIS A 366 13.68 5.60 -13.78
C HIS A 366 13.73 6.14 -12.34
N ARG A 367 14.93 6.60 -11.90
CA ARG A 367 15.12 7.12 -10.54
C ARG A 367 14.07 8.15 -10.10
N TYR A 368 13.53 8.92 -11.02
CA TYR A 368 12.51 9.94 -10.77
C TYR A 368 11.13 9.52 -11.25
N TYR A 369 10.80 8.21 -11.10
CA TYR A 369 9.45 7.63 -11.17
C TYR A 369 8.80 7.59 -12.54
N THR A 370 9.54 7.81 -13.64
CA THR A 370 9.04 7.61 -15.00
C THR A 370 9.30 6.20 -15.51
N ILE A 371 8.41 5.71 -16.38
CA ILE A 371 8.48 4.37 -16.97
C ILE A 371 8.46 4.37 -18.50
N ASP A 372 8.35 5.53 -19.13
CA ASP A 372 8.41 5.67 -20.59
C ASP A 372 9.85 5.76 -21.10
N HIS A 373 10.05 5.44 -22.38
CA HIS A 373 11.38 5.44 -23.02
C HIS A 373 12.09 6.80 -23.00
N GLN A 374 11.34 7.89 -22.92
CA GLN A 374 11.89 9.25 -22.91
C GLN A 374 12.07 9.81 -21.49
N ASN A 375 11.68 9.08 -20.44
CA ASN A 375 11.72 9.48 -19.03
C ASN A 375 10.99 10.80 -18.72
N LYS A 376 9.82 11.05 -19.31
CA LYS A 376 9.14 12.34 -19.15
C LYS A 376 7.61 12.33 -19.14
N ASP A 377 6.96 11.26 -19.63
CA ASP A 377 5.54 11.32 -19.95
C ASP A 377 4.66 10.40 -19.09
N VAL A 378 5.19 9.26 -18.62
CA VAL A 378 4.41 8.29 -17.82
C VAL A 378 5.07 8.07 -16.47
N PHE A 379 4.39 8.48 -15.41
CA PHE A 379 4.88 8.38 -14.03
C PHE A 379 4.13 7.27 -13.29
N VAL A 380 4.80 6.65 -12.33
CA VAL A 380 4.20 5.67 -11.43
C VAL A 380 4.26 6.13 -9.97
N GLN A 381 3.27 5.72 -9.21
CA GLN A 381 3.22 5.88 -7.77
C GLN A 381 2.95 4.53 -7.11
N ASN A 382 3.85 4.10 -6.21
CA ASN A 382 3.78 2.86 -5.47
C ASN A 382 3.78 1.58 -6.34
N ALA A 383 4.47 1.62 -7.48
CA ALA A 383 4.67 0.48 -8.38
C ALA A 383 6.16 0.10 -8.54
N GLU A 384 7.05 0.87 -7.94
CA GLU A 384 8.51 0.85 -8.14
C GLU A 384 9.28 0.15 -7.01
N HIS A 385 8.63 -0.67 -6.18
CA HIS A 385 9.26 -1.34 -5.03
C HIS A 385 10.52 -2.15 -5.40
N HIS A 386 10.56 -2.79 -6.56
CA HIS A 386 11.69 -3.58 -7.04
C HIS A 386 12.94 -2.73 -7.33
N SER A 387 12.79 -1.43 -7.55
CA SER A 387 13.88 -0.48 -7.85
C SER A 387 14.13 0.53 -6.74
N HIS A 388 13.11 0.96 -6.01
CA HIS A 388 13.17 2.00 -4.97
C HIS A 388 13.00 1.46 -3.55
N GLY A 389 12.78 0.15 -3.40
CA GLY A 389 12.72 -0.53 -2.11
C GLY A 389 11.47 -0.21 -1.29
N PHE A 390 11.58 -0.47 0.01
CA PHE A 390 10.46 -0.33 0.93
C PHE A 390 10.07 1.12 1.25
N ALA A 391 10.84 2.12 0.83
CA ALA A 391 10.43 3.52 0.83
C ALA A 391 9.26 3.81 -0.14
N THR A 392 9.03 2.91 -1.12
CA THR A 392 7.95 3.04 -2.12
C THR A 392 6.55 3.12 -1.51
N PRO A 393 6.10 2.21 -0.62
CA PRO A 393 4.79 2.28 -0.01
C PRO A 393 4.70 3.27 1.17
N ASP A 394 5.81 3.85 1.62
CA ASP A 394 5.84 4.72 2.78
C ASP A 394 5.16 6.07 2.50
N LEU A 395 4.17 6.43 3.35
CA LEU A 395 3.48 7.71 3.25
C LEU A 395 4.40 8.90 3.50
N GLY A 396 5.45 8.73 4.33
CA GLY A 396 6.45 9.77 4.59
C GLY A 396 7.26 10.15 3.35
N MET A 397 7.44 9.22 2.40
CA MET A 397 8.14 9.49 1.14
C MET A 397 7.20 9.99 0.02
N CYS A 398 5.92 10.17 0.32
CA CYS A 398 4.93 10.64 -0.65
C CYS A 398 5.24 12.04 -1.17
N CYS A 399 5.48 12.99 -0.27
CA CYS A 399 5.79 14.38 -0.62
C CYS A 399 7.09 14.49 -1.42
N TYR A 400 8.12 13.74 -1.04
CA TYR A 400 9.38 13.66 -1.78
C TYR A 400 9.16 13.21 -3.23
N ARG A 401 8.45 12.09 -3.43
CA ARG A 401 8.12 11.59 -4.77
C ARG A 401 7.33 12.61 -5.58
N ASN A 402 6.30 13.18 -4.97
CA ASN A 402 5.44 14.14 -5.63
C ASN A 402 6.17 15.43 -5.99
N ALA A 403 7.12 15.90 -5.17
CA ALA A 403 7.97 17.04 -5.50
C ALA A 403 8.82 16.78 -6.76
N HIS A 404 9.37 15.57 -6.91
CA HIS A 404 10.06 15.16 -8.14
C HIS A 404 9.14 15.10 -9.36
N ILE A 405 7.94 14.53 -9.21
CA ILE A 405 6.94 14.50 -10.30
C ILE A 405 6.57 15.93 -10.72
N ILE A 406 6.26 16.79 -9.76
CA ILE A 406 5.92 18.20 -10.02
C ILE A 406 7.07 18.94 -10.73
N ARG A 407 8.32 18.73 -10.29
CA ARG A 407 9.51 19.29 -10.95
C ARG A 407 9.57 18.88 -12.42
N GLN A 408 9.25 17.63 -12.76
CA GLN A 408 9.26 17.16 -14.14
C GLN A 408 8.04 17.64 -14.94
N LEU A 409 6.88 17.83 -14.31
CA LEU A 409 5.70 18.42 -14.96
C LEU A 409 5.96 19.88 -15.34
N LEU A 410 6.61 20.66 -14.47
CA LEU A 410 6.89 22.09 -14.64
C LEU A 410 8.19 22.38 -15.41
N GLY A 411 9.14 21.43 -15.43
CA GLY A 411 10.50 21.68 -15.92
C GLY A 411 11.37 22.53 -14.97
N ARG A 412 10.90 22.81 -13.76
CA ARG A 412 11.59 23.57 -12.72
C ARG A 412 11.20 23.10 -11.33
N GLU A 413 12.05 23.34 -10.35
CA GLU A 413 11.72 23.07 -8.94
C GLU A 413 10.64 24.05 -8.45
N TYR A 414 9.63 23.54 -7.79
CA TYR A 414 8.58 24.31 -7.12
C TYR A 414 8.62 24.09 -5.60
N TYR A 415 8.71 22.84 -5.17
CA TYR A 415 8.96 22.45 -3.78
C TYR A 415 10.43 22.10 -3.63
N PRO A 416 11.16 22.73 -2.70
CA PRO A 416 12.53 22.32 -2.38
C PRO A 416 12.59 20.85 -2.00
N ILE A 417 13.53 20.12 -2.59
CA ILE A 417 13.69 18.69 -2.36
C ILE A 417 14.90 18.49 -1.44
N GLU A 418 14.65 18.01 -0.23
CA GLU A 418 15.71 17.61 0.69
C GLU A 418 16.42 16.35 0.16
N THR A 419 17.72 16.40 0.07
CA THR A 419 18.55 15.33 -0.49
C THR A 419 19.49 14.69 0.53
N GLN A 420 19.59 15.30 1.73
CA GLN A 420 20.44 14.81 2.80
C GLN A 420 19.72 14.97 4.15
N ILE A 421 19.11 13.88 4.62
CA ILE A 421 18.36 13.83 5.88
C ILE A 421 18.89 12.76 6.84
N ALA A 422 19.61 11.74 6.34
CA ALA A 422 20.17 10.65 7.14
C ALA A 422 21.51 11.02 7.74
N PHE A 423 21.76 10.53 8.97
CA PHE A 423 23.09 10.55 9.59
C PHE A 423 23.95 9.40 9.08
N GLN A 424 23.32 8.30 8.65
CA GLN A 424 24.02 7.12 8.15
C GLN A 424 24.52 7.33 6.73
N GLU A 425 25.70 6.81 6.42
CA GLU A 425 26.22 6.65 5.06
C GLU A 425 25.90 5.22 4.59
N PHE A 426 25.00 5.07 3.62
CA PHE A 426 24.63 3.73 3.10
C PHE A 426 25.60 3.21 2.05
N ALA A 427 26.26 4.11 1.31
CA ALA A 427 27.25 3.78 0.30
C ALA A 427 28.67 4.16 0.73
N VAL A 428 29.65 3.40 0.30
CA VAL A 428 31.06 3.79 0.48
C VAL A 428 31.43 4.84 -0.56
N SER A 429 31.87 6.02 -0.13
CA SER A 429 32.30 7.05 -1.05
C SER A 429 33.52 6.57 -1.86
N SER A 430 33.63 7.00 -3.12
CA SER A 430 34.75 6.66 -4.00
C SER A 430 36.12 7.05 -3.44
N VAL A 431 36.18 8.05 -2.55
CA VAL A 431 37.39 8.49 -1.85
C VAL A 431 37.89 7.46 -0.82
N ARG A 432 36.95 6.69 -0.22
CA ARG A 432 37.25 5.66 0.78
C ARG A 432 37.43 4.27 0.14
N GLU A 433 37.19 4.11 -1.16
CA GLU A 433 37.28 2.85 -1.86
C GLU A 433 38.74 2.41 -2.02
N ILE A 434 39.06 1.26 -1.52
CA ILE A 434 40.36 0.60 -1.78
C ILE A 434 40.27 -0.09 -3.15
N ARG A 435 40.79 0.55 -4.20
CA ARG A 435 40.88 -0.07 -5.52
C ARG A 435 41.93 -1.19 -5.46
N LYS A 436 41.50 -2.42 -5.78
CA LYS A 436 42.45 -3.51 -6.01
C LYS A 436 43.37 -3.08 -7.15
N GLN A 437 44.68 -2.95 -6.89
CA GLN A 437 45.66 -2.91 -7.97
C GLN A 437 45.48 -4.18 -8.79
N VAL A 438 45.11 -4.06 -10.04
CA VAL A 438 45.18 -5.15 -10.99
C VAL A 438 46.64 -5.39 -11.20
N GLU A 439 47.22 -6.43 -10.58
CA GLU A 439 48.52 -6.92 -10.96
C GLU A 439 48.41 -7.37 -12.43
N LEU A 440 48.98 -6.55 -13.30
CA LEU A 440 49.24 -6.93 -14.69
C LEU A 440 50.35 -7.98 -14.63
N ALA A 441 49.97 -9.26 -14.75
CA ALA A 441 50.88 -10.38 -15.00
C ALA A 441 51.07 -10.53 -16.50
#